data_2106e71b0216ba857bdb0a112ef58988
#
_entry.id   2106e71b0216ba857bdb0a112ef58988
#
_cell.length_a   1.000
_cell.length_b   1.000
_cell.length_c   1.000
_cell.angle_alpha   90.00
_cell.angle_beta   90.00
_cell.angle_gamma   90.00
#
_symmetry.space_group_name_H-M   'P 1'
#
loop_
_entity.id
_entity.type
_entity.pdbx_description
1 polymer ?
#
loop_
_entity_poly.entity_id
_entity_poly.type
_entity_poly.pdbx_seq_one_letter_code
_entity_poly.pdbx_strand_id
1 'polypeptide(L)'
;MAHYPPSKDQLNELIQEVNQWAITNGLSMYPPKFEENPSNASVSPVTIYPTPIPRKCFDEAVQIQPVFNELYARITQDMAQPDSYLHKTTEALALSDSEFTGKLWSLYLATLKSAQYKKQNFRLGIFRSDYLIDKKKGTEQIKQVEFNTVSVSFAGLSEKVDRLHSYLNRANKYDPKGPIYNDQNMVISDSGYLLSKALAKAVESYKSQQSSSTTSDPIVAFIVQRNERNVFDQKVLELNLLEKFGTKSVRLTFDDVNDKLFIDDKTGKLFIRDTEQEIAVVYYRTGYTTTDYTSEKDWEARLFLEKSFAIKAPDLLTQLSGSKKIQQLLTDEGVLGKYISDAEKKSSLLKTFVKIYPLDDTKLGREGKRLALSEPSKYVLKPQREGGGNNVYKENIPNFFERYRRTSLGCIYSHGVD
;
A
#
# COMPACT_ATOMS: atom_id res chain seq x y z
N MET A 1 -3.44 -28.66 -24.78
CA MET A 1 -3.10 -27.22 -24.96
C MET A 1 -4.27 -26.57 -25.64
N ALA A 2 -4.86 -25.56 -25.05
CA ALA A 2 -5.95 -24.81 -25.68
C ALA A 2 -5.50 -24.30 -27.05
N HIS A 3 -6.39 -24.34 -28.04
CA HIS A 3 -6.16 -23.71 -29.34
C HIS A 3 -6.08 -22.18 -29.11
N TYR A 4 -4.89 -21.68 -29.00
CA TYR A 4 -4.63 -20.26 -28.90
C TYR A 4 -4.16 -19.72 -30.26
N PRO A 5 -4.68 -18.62 -30.72
CA PRO A 5 -5.68 -17.72 -30.13
C PRO A 5 -7.13 -18.21 -30.37
N PRO A 6 -8.08 -17.82 -29.47
CA PRO A 6 -9.52 -18.12 -29.70
C PRO A 6 -10.02 -17.40 -30.95
N SER A 7 -11.09 -17.92 -31.56
CA SER A 7 -11.78 -17.20 -32.62
C SER A 7 -12.35 -15.88 -32.11
N LYS A 8 -12.64 -14.95 -33.03
CA LYS A 8 -13.25 -13.67 -32.66
C LYS A 8 -14.59 -13.82 -31.94
N ASP A 9 -15.38 -14.82 -32.36
CA ASP A 9 -16.69 -15.07 -31.74
C ASP A 9 -16.54 -15.66 -30.34
N GLN A 10 -15.65 -16.62 -30.14
CA GLN A 10 -15.32 -17.16 -28.81
C GLN A 10 -14.81 -16.08 -27.87
N LEU A 11 -13.98 -15.15 -28.37
CA LEU A 11 -13.49 -14.03 -27.57
C LEU A 11 -14.62 -13.08 -27.17
N ASN A 12 -15.55 -12.78 -28.08
CA ASN A 12 -16.71 -11.91 -27.79
C ASN A 12 -17.63 -12.55 -26.75
N GLU A 13 -17.93 -13.83 -26.87
CA GLU A 13 -18.72 -14.56 -25.87
C GLU A 13 -18.04 -14.56 -24.49
N LEU A 14 -16.72 -14.78 -24.45
CA LEU A 14 -15.96 -14.75 -23.20
C LEU A 14 -15.95 -13.35 -22.57
N ILE A 15 -15.79 -12.29 -23.36
CA ILE A 15 -15.87 -10.91 -22.88
C ILE A 15 -17.25 -10.61 -22.29
N GLN A 16 -18.31 -11.07 -22.93
CA GLN A 16 -19.67 -10.92 -22.41
C GLN A 16 -19.86 -11.61 -21.06
N GLU A 17 -19.39 -12.84 -20.96
CA GLU A 17 -19.43 -13.62 -19.71
C GLU A 17 -18.65 -12.94 -18.57
N VAL A 18 -17.43 -12.48 -18.87
CA VAL A 18 -16.59 -11.72 -17.92
C VAL A 18 -17.33 -10.49 -17.42
N ASN A 19 -17.94 -9.70 -18.31
CA ASN A 19 -18.65 -8.48 -17.92
C ASN A 19 -19.88 -8.80 -17.05
N GLN A 20 -20.67 -9.83 -17.42
CA GLN A 20 -21.83 -10.22 -16.63
C GLN A 20 -21.44 -10.72 -15.24
N TRP A 21 -20.41 -11.57 -15.17
CA TRP A 21 -19.90 -12.05 -13.90
C TRP A 21 -19.36 -10.89 -13.03
N ALA A 22 -18.59 -10.00 -13.63
CA ALA A 22 -17.99 -8.85 -12.94
C ALA A 22 -19.04 -7.93 -12.30
N ILE A 23 -20.10 -7.59 -13.06
CA ILE A 23 -21.20 -6.76 -12.57
C ILE A 23 -21.94 -7.48 -11.43
N THR A 24 -22.27 -8.76 -11.62
CA THR A 24 -22.98 -9.58 -10.62
C THR A 24 -22.20 -9.69 -9.30
N ASN A 25 -20.86 -9.74 -9.37
CA ASN A 25 -20.00 -9.94 -8.20
C ASN A 25 -19.34 -8.66 -7.67
N GLY A 26 -19.65 -7.49 -8.25
CA GLY A 26 -19.09 -6.21 -7.83
C GLY A 26 -17.59 -6.08 -8.11
N LEU A 27 -17.09 -6.70 -9.18
CA LEU A 27 -15.77 -6.46 -9.74
C LEU A 27 -15.82 -5.18 -10.59
N SER A 28 -15.97 -4.05 -9.92
CA SER A 28 -16.36 -2.78 -10.53
C SER A 28 -15.52 -1.63 -9.98
N MET A 29 -15.55 -0.51 -10.69
CA MET A 29 -15.02 0.77 -10.25
C MET A 29 -15.91 1.91 -10.81
N TYR A 30 -15.83 3.08 -10.20
CA TYR A 30 -16.50 4.24 -10.76
C TYR A 30 -15.75 4.79 -11.99
N PRO A 31 -16.48 5.19 -13.05
CA PRO A 31 -15.90 5.91 -14.18
C PRO A 31 -15.45 7.32 -13.75
N PRO A 32 -14.65 8.04 -14.56
CA PRO A 32 -14.41 9.46 -14.35
C PRO A 32 -15.73 10.23 -14.29
N LYS A 33 -15.81 11.25 -13.41
CA LYS A 33 -17.00 12.09 -13.20
C LYS A 33 -18.25 11.32 -12.78
N PHE A 34 -18.08 10.26 -12.00
CA PHE A 34 -19.20 9.45 -11.51
C PHE A 34 -20.14 10.23 -10.58
N GLU A 35 -19.70 11.37 -10.04
CA GLU A 35 -20.49 12.25 -9.19
C GLU A 35 -21.72 12.79 -9.91
N GLU A 36 -21.66 12.93 -11.23
CA GLU A 36 -22.80 13.33 -12.08
C GLU A 36 -23.86 12.22 -12.16
N ASN A 37 -23.47 10.94 -11.98
CA ASN A 37 -24.35 9.78 -11.93
C ASN A 37 -23.80 8.69 -11.01
N PRO A 38 -24.00 8.78 -9.69
CA PRO A 38 -23.41 7.84 -8.71
C PRO A 38 -23.93 6.40 -8.82
N SER A 39 -25.00 6.16 -9.56
CA SER A 39 -25.53 4.81 -9.81
C SER A 39 -24.80 4.10 -10.95
N ASN A 40 -23.93 4.78 -11.68
CA ASN A 40 -23.25 4.23 -12.85
C ASN A 40 -21.85 3.72 -12.43
N ALA A 41 -21.67 2.40 -12.43
CA ALA A 41 -20.38 1.76 -12.22
C ALA A 41 -19.94 1.02 -13.49
N SER A 42 -18.65 0.96 -13.72
CA SER A 42 -18.02 0.23 -14.83
C SER A 42 -17.35 -1.03 -14.31
N VAL A 43 -17.25 -2.05 -15.17
CA VAL A 43 -16.41 -3.21 -14.88
C VAL A 43 -14.96 -2.76 -14.70
N SER A 44 -14.29 -3.24 -13.65
CA SER A 44 -12.86 -2.99 -13.47
C SER A 44 -12.06 -3.60 -14.62
N PRO A 45 -11.02 -2.92 -15.14
CA PRO A 45 -10.15 -3.50 -16.16
C PRO A 45 -9.51 -4.80 -15.66
N VAL A 46 -9.74 -5.91 -16.36
CA VAL A 46 -9.20 -7.23 -16.02
C VAL A 46 -8.68 -7.92 -17.27
N THR A 47 -7.77 -8.86 -17.10
CA THR A 47 -7.34 -9.75 -18.18
C THR A 47 -8.43 -10.81 -18.45
N ILE A 48 -8.54 -11.22 -19.70
CA ILE A 48 -9.52 -12.26 -20.09
C ILE A 48 -9.06 -13.66 -19.63
N TYR A 49 -7.76 -13.88 -19.55
CA TYR A 49 -7.14 -15.10 -19.04
C TYR A 49 -6.28 -14.81 -17.83
N PRO A 50 -6.12 -15.76 -16.90
CA PRO A 50 -5.26 -15.58 -15.75
C PRO A 50 -3.80 -15.40 -16.19
N THR A 51 -3.09 -14.48 -15.52
CA THR A 51 -1.66 -14.27 -15.77
C THR A 51 -0.85 -15.40 -15.10
N PRO A 52 -0.04 -16.16 -15.84
CA PRO A 52 0.75 -17.22 -15.26
C PRO A 52 1.90 -16.66 -14.40
N ILE A 53 2.02 -17.21 -13.20
CA ILE A 53 3.13 -16.90 -12.26
C ILE A 53 3.82 -18.22 -11.93
N PRO A 54 5.17 -18.33 -12.01
CA PRO A 54 5.88 -19.52 -11.59
C PRO A 54 5.56 -19.86 -10.12
N ARG A 55 5.13 -21.08 -9.84
CA ARG A 55 4.72 -21.54 -8.50
C ARG A 55 5.78 -21.20 -7.46
N LYS A 56 7.05 -21.46 -7.74
CA LYS A 56 8.15 -21.15 -6.85
C LYS A 56 8.20 -19.66 -6.48
N CYS A 57 8.05 -18.77 -7.47
CA CYS A 57 8.05 -17.32 -7.24
C CYS A 57 6.86 -16.87 -6.38
N PHE A 58 5.68 -17.46 -6.61
CA PHE A 58 4.50 -17.17 -5.82
C PHE A 58 4.70 -17.61 -4.36
N ASP A 59 5.15 -18.84 -4.14
CA ASP A 59 5.37 -19.40 -2.80
C ASP A 59 6.46 -18.61 -2.04
N GLU A 60 7.55 -18.22 -2.71
CA GLU A 60 8.59 -17.36 -2.14
C GLU A 60 8.03 -15.99 -1.71
N ALA A 61 7.17 -15.37 -2.53
CA ALA A 61 6.56 -14.08 -2.20
C ALA A 61 5.65 -14.17 -0.96
N VAL A 62 4.87 -15.25 -0.83
CA VAL A 62 4.02 -15.50 0.33
C VAL A 62 4.86 -15.76 1.59
N GLN A 63 5.88 -16.61 1.49
CA GLN A 63 6.72 -16.99 2.62
C GLN A 63 7.56 -15.85 3.17
N ILE A 64 8.02 -14.92 2.32
CA ILE A 64 8.86 -13.81 2.76
C ILE A 64 8.07 -12.63 3.34
N GLN A 65 6.77 -12.53 3.07
CA GLN A 65 5.97 -11.39 3.52
C GLN A 65 5.99 -11.18 5.05
N PRO A 66 5.88 -12.21 5.91
CA PRO A 66 6.01 -12.03 7.36
C PRO A 66 7.37 -11.44 7.78
N VAL A 67 8.45 -11.77 7.06
CA VAL A 67 9.79 -11.23 7.34
C VAL A 67 9.86 -9.74 6.99
N PHE A 68 9.26 -9.33 5.88
CA PHE A 68 9.09 -7.91 5.56
C PHE A 68 8.25 -7.17 6.61
N ASN A 69 7.16 -7.76 7.07
CA ASN A 69 6.32 -7.16 8.10
C ASN A 69 7.11 -6.95 9.41
N GLU A 70 7.91 -7.94 9.83
CA GLU A 70 8.82 -7.83 10.97
C GLU A 70 9.86 -6.72 10.77
N LEU A 71 10.48 -6.66 9.60
CA LEU A 71 11.49 -5.66 9.24
C LEU A 71 10.90 -4.24 9.37
N TYR A 72 9.76 -3.97 8.76
CA TYR A 72 9.15 -2.64 8.77
C TYR A 72 8.59 -2.24 10.14
N ALA A 73 8.13 -3.20 10.95
CA ALA A 73 7.79 -2.94 12.35
C ALA A 73 9.02 -2.49 13.17
N ARG A 74 10.17 -3.16 13.01
CA ARG A 74 11.42 -2.80 13.68
C ARG A 74 11.98 -1.45 13.20
N ILE A 75 11.90 -1.17 11.89
CA ILE A 75 12.26 0.12 11.30
C ILE A 75 11.43 1.25 11.92
N THR A 76 10.12 1.07 12.00
CA THR A 76 9.22 2.08 12.58
C THR A 76 9.54 2.34 14.06
N GLN A 77 9.92 1.29 14.82
CA GLN A 77 10.38 1.45 16.20
C GLN A 77 11.69 2.23 16.31
N ASP A 78 12.66 1.92 15.43
CA ASP A 78 13.95 2.63 15.38
C ASP A 78 13.74 4.12 15.02
N MET A 79 12.91 4.39 14.02
CA MET A 79 12.59 5.77 13.60
C MET A 79 11.96 6.62 14.73
N ALA A 80 11.33 5.99 15.72
CA ALA A 80 10.80 6.70 16.89
C ALA A 80 11.89 7.13 17.89
N GLN A 81 13.14 6.67 17.76
CA GLN A 81 14.26 7.00 18.63
C GLN A 81 15.07 8.17 18.05
N PRO A 82 15.13 9.35 18.70
CA PRO A 82 15.75 10.55 18.13
C PRO A 82 17.21 10.39 17.69
N ASP A 83 17.96 9.51 18.37
CA ASP A 83 19.37 9.27 18.08
C ASP A 83 19.61 8.17 17.05
N SER A 84 18.57 7.50 16.60
CA SER A 84 18.71 6.40 15.64
C SER A 84 19.16 6.87 14.25
N TYR A 85 19.77 5.97 13.52
CA TYR A 85 20.22 6.26 12.16
C TYR A 85 19.05 6.57 11.22
N LEU A 86 17.93 5.84 11.32
CA LEU A 86 16.78 6.06 10.44
C LEU A 86 15.97 7.31 10.82
N HIS A 87 15.92 7.68 12.10
CA HIS A 87 15.34 8.95 12.50
C HIS A 87 16.07 10.12 11.84
N LYS A 88 17.40 10.18 12.02
CA LYS A 88 18.25 11.24 11.41
C LYS A 88 18.19 11.24 9.89
N THR A 89 18.12 10.05 9.28
CA THR A 89 17.96 9.94 7.82
C THR A 89 16.60 10.49 7.36
N THR A 90 15.51 10.19 8.09
CA THR A 90 14.17 10.69 7.74
C THR A 90 14.07 12.20 7.95
N GLU A 91 14.70 12.73 8.99
CA GLU A 91 14.81 14.18 9.21
C GLU A 91 15.56 14.86 8.06
N ALA A 92 16.69 14.32 7.62
CA ALA A 92 17.43 14.84 6.48
C ALA A 92 16.61 14.75 5.17
N LEU A 93 15.87 13.65 4.97
CA LEU A 93 14.96 13.51 3.84
C LEU A 93 13.84 14.54 3.87
N ALA A 94 13.27 14.80 5.04
CA ALA A 94 12.24 15.81 5.27
C ALA A 94 12.69 17.23 4.90
N LEU A 95 13.96 17.55 5.13
CA LEU A 95 14.55 18.82 4.71
C LEU A 95 14.71 18.93 3.18
N SER A 96 14.99 17.82 2.52
CA SER A 96 15.18 17.78 1.05
C SER A 96 13.87 17.71 0.28
N ASP A 97 12.82 17.13 0.84
CA ASP A 97 11.46 17.04 0.31
C ASP A 97 10.47 17.71 1.26
N SER A 98 10.49 19.03 1.29
CA SER A 98 9.68 19.85 2.22
C SER A 98 8.18 19.78 1.94
N GLU A 99 7.77 19.51 0.70
CA GLU A 99 6.36 19.57 0.27
C GLU A 99 5.52 18.41 0.79
N PHE A 100 6.11 17.21 0.89
CA PHE A 100 5.38 16.03 1.32
C PHE A 100 6.04 15.34 2.52
N THR A 101 7.24 14.78 2.37
CA THR A 101 7.95 14.10 3.47
C THR A 101 8.18 15.05 4.65
N GLY A 102 8.55 16.30 4.37
CA GLY A 102 8.75 17.34 5.37
C GLY A 102 7.47 17.71 6.11
N LYS A 103 6.35 17.80 5.41
CA LYS A 103 5.03 18.03 6.03
C LYS A 103 4.67 16.86 6.96
N LEU A 104 4.74 15.59 6.48
CA LEU A 104 4.45 14.42 7.32
C LEU A 104 5.37 14.35 8.56
N TRP A 105 6.66 14.62 8.37
CA TRP A 105 7.61 14.67 9.48
C TRP A 105 7.29 15.77 10.49
N SER A 106 6.93 16.96 10.02
CA SER A 106 6.50 18.06 10.86
C SER A 106 5.24 17.73 11.67
N LEU A 107 4.27 17.02 11.06
CA LEU A 107 3.09 16.53 11.78
C LEU A 107 3.46 15.53 12.87
N TYR A 108 4.39 14.60 12.59
CA TYR A 108 4.89 13.67 13.61
C TYR A 108 5.49 14.41 14.81
N LEU A 109 6.39 15.37 14.57
CA LEU A 109 6.99 16.18 15.63
C LEU A 109 5.95 17.01 16.38
N ALA A 110 4.98 17.60 15.68
CA ALA A 110 3.88 18.35 16.28
C ALA A 110 2.97 17.46 17.15
N THR A 111 2.73 16.21 16.73
CA THR A 111 1.99 15.23 17.54
C THR A 111 2.67 14.99 18.87
N LEU A 112 3.97 14.75 18.88
CA LEU A 112 4.73 14.48 20.11
C LEU A 112 4.74 15.67 21.09
N LYS A 113 4.66 16.91 20.59
CA LYS A 113 4.65 18.14 21.40
C LYS A 113 3.25 18.51 21.92
N SER A 114 2.21 17.86 21.43
CA SER A 114 0.83 18.19 21.78
C SER A 114 0.48 17.73 23.20
N ALA A 115 -0.05 18.62 24.02
CA ALA A 115 -0.57 18.27 25.35
C ALA A 115 -1.78 17.31 25.30
N GLN A 116 -2.52 17.31 24.19
CA GLN A 116 -3.66 16.42 23.96
C GLN A 116 -3.22 15.01 23.54
N TYR A 117 -1.95 14.82 23.10
CA TYR A 117 -1.47 13.54 22.64
C TYR A 117 -1.42 12.53 23.78
N LYS A 118 -2.16 11.43 23.62
CA LYS A 118 -2.05 10.26 24.46
C LYS A 118 -1.38 9.14 23.64
N LYS A 119 -0.24 8.67 24.12
CA LYS A 119 0.56 7.67 23.42
C LYS A 119 -0.23 6.38 23.24
N GLN A 120 -0.54 6.03 21.99
CA GLN A 120 -1.05 4.72 21.63
C GLN A 120 0.11 3.73 21.47
N ASN A 121 0.04 2.61 22.18
CA ASN A 121 1.11 1.59 22.15
C ASN A 121 0.99 0.62 20.98
N PHE A 122 -0.19 0.49 20.37
CA PHE A 122 -0.42 -0.38 19.22
C PHE A 122 -0.36 0.41 17.92
N ARG A 123 0.17 -0.24 16.89
CA ARG A 123 0.19 0.21 15.51
C ARG A 123 -0.32 -0.90 14.62
N LEU A 124 -1.05 -0.56 13.58
CA LEU A 124 -1.43 -1.53 12.56
C LEU A 124 -0.72 -1.19 11.24
N GLY A 125 0.16 -2.07 10.81
CA GLY A 125 0.74 -2.02 9.46
C GLY A 125 -0.09 -2.88 8.51
N ILE A 126 -0.55 -2.29 7.41
CA ILE A 126 -1.14 -2.99 6.28
C ILE A 126 -0.24 -2.72 5.08
N PHE A 127 0.43 -3.77 4.59
CA PHE A 127 1.53 -3.64 3.66
C PHE A 127 1.26 -4.38 2.35
N ARG A 128 1.90 -3.92 1.26
CA ARG A 128 1.92 -4.60 -0.02
C ARG A 128 3.34 -4.58 -0.59
N SER A 129 3.90 -5.77 -0.79
CA SER A 129 5.15 -5.94 -1.52
C SER A 129 4.85 -6.14 -3.00
N ASP A 130 5.46 -5.34 -3.85
CA ASP A 130 5.31 -5.43 -5.30
C ASP A 130 6.58 -6.06 -5.90
N TYR A 131 6.39 -7.07 -6.76
CA TYR A 131 7.49 -7.86 -7.32
C TYR A 131 7.43 -7.90 -8.85
N LEU A 132 8.61 -8.04 -9.46
CA LEU A 132 8.78 -8.52 -10.82
C LEU A 132 9.42 -9.91 -10.78
N ILE A 133 9.16 -10.72 -11.81
CA ILE A 133 9.82 -12.01 -12.00
C ILE A 133 11.03 -11.78 -12.92
N ASP A 134 12.21 -11.89 -12.34
CA ASP A 134 13.47 -11.82 -13.06
C ASP A 134 13.81 -13.19 -13.65
N LYS A 135 14.03 -13.23 -14.98
CA LYS A 135 14.36 -14.43 -15.75
C LYS A 135 15.81 -14.36 -16.22
N LYS A 136 16.74 -14.81 -15.39
CA LYS A 136 18.16 -14.85 -15.75
C LYS A 136 18.63 -16.30 -15.94
N LYS A 137 19.26 -16.57 -17.11
CA LYS A 137 19.92 -17.86 -17.39
C LYS A 137 19.07 -19.10 -17.09
N GLY A 138 17.77 -19.04 -17.37
CA GLY A 138 16.85 -20.15 -17.13
C GLY A 138 16.36 -20.31 -15.68
N THR A 139 16.74 -19.41 -14.76
CA THR A 139 16.19 -19.34 -13.41
C THR A 139 15.20 -18.20 -13.30
N GLU A 140 14.09 -18.45 -12.60
CA GLU A 140 13.08 -17.44 -12.28
C GLU A 140 13.16 -17.12 -10.79
N GLN A 141 13.17 -15.82 -10.45
CA GLN A 141 13.22 -15.34 -9.08
C GLN A 141 12.39 -14.06 -8.91
N ILE A 142 11.83 -13.84 -7.74
CA ILE A 142 11.16 -12.58 -7.43
C ILE A 142 12.18 -11.48 -7.14
N LYS A 143 11.91 -10.28 -7.67
CA LYS A 143 12.65 -9.05 -7.35
C LYS A 143 11.68 -7.99 -6.89
N GLN A 144 11.93 -7.44 -5.70
CA GLN A 144 11.06 -6.42 -5.12
C GLN A 144 11.20 -5.11 -5.86
N VAL A 145 10.06 -4.57 -6.29
CA VAL A 145 9.96 -3.27 -6.96
C VAL A 145 9.77 -2.16 -5.95
N GLU A 146 8.90 -2.42 -4.95
CA GLU A 146 8.63 -1.49 -3.85
C GLU A 146 7.90 -2.18 -2.70
N PHE A 147 7.89 -1.53 -1.55
CA PHE A 147 7.12 -1.92 -0.38
C PHE A 147 6.22 -0.77 0.04
N ASN A 148 4.91 -0.98 -0.05
CA ASN A 148 3.91 0.03 0.21
C ASN A 148 3.41 -0.06 1.65
N THR A 149 3.40 1.06 2.37
CA THR A 149 3.05 1.13 3.79
C THR A 149 1.79 1.92 4.09
N VAL A 150 1.20 2.57 3.10
CA VAL A 150 0.00 3.39 3.22
C VAL A 150 -0.96 3.13 2.07
N SER A 151 -2.25 3.17 2.33
CA SER A 151 -3.35 3.13 1.34
C SER A 151 -3.25 1.97 0.33
N VAL A 152 -2.70 0.84 0.73
CA VAL A 152 -2.56 -0.34 -0.13
C VAL A 152 -3.92 -0.78 -0.66
N SER A 153 -4.00 -1.03 -1.97
CA SER A 153 -5.26 -1.26 -2.69
C SER A 153 -5.33 -2.68 -3.26
N PHE A 154 -6.50 -3.01 -3.77
CA PHE A 154 -6.84 -4.22 -4.52
C PHE A 154 -6.92 -5.52 -3.71
N ALA A 155 -7.00 -5.45 -2.38
CA ALA A 155 -7.22 -6.64 -1.57
C ALA A 155 -8.57 -7.31 -1.88
N GLY A 156 -9.63 -6.51 -2.06
CA GLY A 156 -10.96 -7.00 -2.39
C GLY A 156 -11.13 -7.33 -3.86
N LEU A 157 -10.64 -6.48 -4.75
CA LEU A 157 -10.81 -6.71 -6.20
C LEU A 157 -9.91 -7.83 -6.72
N SER A 158 -8.69 -8.03 -6.20
CA SER A 158 -7.84 -9.15 -6.62
C SER A 158 -8.47 -10.49 -6.27
N GLU A 159 -9.06 -10.64 -5.09
CA GLU A 159 -9.83 -11.84 -4.72
C GLU A 159 -10.96 -12.11 -5.72
N LYS A 160 -11.67 -11.06 -6.16
CA LYS A 160 -12.74 -11.19 -7.16
C LYS A 160 -12.21 -11.59 -8.53
N VAL A 161 -11.04 -11.08 -8.94
CA VAL A 161 -10.38 -11.52 -10.20
C VAL A 161 -10.01 -12.99 -10.14
N ASP A 162 -9.45 -13.46 -9.02
CA ASP A 162 -9.14 -14.87 -8.83
C ASP A 162 -10.40 -15.76 -8.93
N ARG A 163 -11.50 -15.34 -8.29
CA ARG A 163 -12.79 -16.03 -8.34
C ARG A 163 -13.41 -16.02 -9.75
N LEU A 164 -13.27 -14.92 -10.50
CA LEU A 164 -13.69 -14.83 -11.89
C LEU A 164 -12.97 -15.89 -12.74
N HIS A 165 -11.64 -15.91 -12.68
CA HIS A 165 -10.87 -16.87 -13.47
C HIS A 165 -11.13 -18.32 -13.07
N SER A 166 -11.31 -18.60 -11.79
CA SER A 166 -11.70 -19.92 -11.30
C SER A 166 -13.09 -20.32 -11.84
N TYR A 167 -14.06 -19.39 -11.81
CA TYR A 167 -15.39 -19.64 -12.38
C TYR A 167 -15.31 -19.95 -13.89
N LEU A 168 -14.63 -19.10 -14.67
CA LEU A 168 -14.51 -19.27 -16.12
C LEU A 168 -13.87 -20.62 -16.49
N ASN A 169 -12.85 -21.04 -15.75
CA ASN A 169 -12.19 -22.31 -15.93
C ASN A 169 -13.12 -23.49 -15.62
N ARG A 170 -13.76 -23.49 -14.46
CA ARG A 170 -14.63 -24.59 -14.00
C ARG A 170 -15.94 -24.69 -14.79
N ALA A 171 -16.43 -23.56 -15.30
CA ALA A 171 -17.59 -23.48 -16.16
C ALA A 171 -17.27 -23.77 -17.65
N ASN A 172 -16.06 -24.21 -17.96
CA ASN A 172 -15.58 -24.52 -19.31
C ASN A 172 -15.70 -23.35 -20.31
N LYS A 173 -15.64 -22.11 -19.81
CA LYS A 173 -15.76 -20.91 -20.65
C LYS A 173 -14.49 -20.66 -21.48
N TYR A 174 -13.34 -21.15 -21.03
CA TYR A 174 -12.09 -21.11 -21.79
C TYR A 174 -11.99 -22.16 -22.86
N ASP A 175 -12.49 -23.38 -22.61
CA ASP A 175 -12.56 -24.47 -23.56
C ASP A 175 -13.80 -25.32 -23.29
N PRO A 176 -14.74 -25.47 -24.24
CA PRO A 176 -15.94 -26.31 -24.08
C PRO A 176 -15.65 -27.79 -23.78
N LYS A 177 -14.42 -28.25 -24.06
CA LYS A 177 -14.00 -29.65 -23.82
C LYS A 177 -13.65 -29.93 -22.36
N GLY A 178 -13.45 -28.87 -21.54
CA GLY A 178 -13.14 -29.02 -20.12
C GLY A 178 -12.24 -27.90 -19.58
N PRO A 179 -11.97 -27.90 -18.28
CA PRO A 179 -11.08 -26.93 -17.66
C PRO A 179 -9.66 -27.02 -18.26
N ILE A 180 -9.08 -25.88 -18.64
CA ILE A 180 -7.72 -25.82 -19.19
C ILE A 180 -6.65 -25.66 -18.11
N TYR A 181 -7.04 -25.20 -16.92
CA TYR A 181 -6.17 -25.03 -15.76
C TYR A 181 -6.55 -26.03 -14.67
N ASN A 182 -5.56 -26.59 -13.99
CA ASN A 182 -5.79 -27.40 -12.79
C ASN A 182 -6.22 -26.48 -11.63
N ASP A 183 -7.28 -26.85 -10.91
CA ASP A 183 -7.79 -26.09 -9.75
C ASP A 183 -6.71 -25.81 -8.70
N GLN A 184 -5.73 -26.73 -8.50
CA GLN A 184 -4.60 -26.50 -7.61
C GLN A 184 -3.68 -25.35 -8.05
N ASN A 185 -3.72 -24.97 -9.32
CA ASN A 185 -2.97 -23.86 -9.90
C ASN A 185 -3.77 -22.57 -9.97
N MET A 186 -5.07 -22.62 -9.67
CA MET A 186 -5.97 -21.46 -9.61
C MET A 186 -6.08 -21.00 -8.15
N VAL A 187 -5.07 -20.26 -7.70
CA VAL A 187 -5.05 -19.76 -6.32
C VAL A 187 -6.07 -18.65 -6.17
N ILE A 188 -6.90 -18.73 -5.14
CA ILE A 188 -7.84 -17.67 -4.74
C ILE A 188 -7.28 -17.00 -3.50
N SER A 189 -7.06 -15.70 -3.58
CA SER A 189 -6.58 -14.89 -2.47
C SER A 189 -7.69 -14.66 -1.43
N ASP A 190 -7.34 -14.75 -0.15
CA ASP A 190 -8.21 -14.36 0.97
C ASP A 190 -7.88 -12.94 1.49
N SER A 191 -7.22 -12.11 0.68
CA SER A 191 -6.68 -10.81 1.09
C SER A 191 -7.76 -9.87 1.64
N GLY A 192 -8.93 -9.81 1.01
CA GLY A 192 -10.05 -8.99 1.50
C GLY A 192 -10.52 -9.41 2.89
N TYR A 193 -10.69 -10.71 3.13
CA TYR A 193 -11.04 -11.25 4.44
C TYR A 193 -9.94 -11.04 5.48
N LEU A 194 -8.69 -11.33 5.14
CA LEU A 194 -7.56 -11.26 6.09
C LEU A 194 -7.25 -9.82 6.52
N LEU A 195 -7.36 -8.84 5.61
CA LEU A 195 -7.20 -7.43 5.97
C LEU A 195 -8.35 -6.93 6.86
N SER A 196 -9.59 -7.37 6.59
CA SER A 196 -10.73 -7.06 7.47
C SER A 196 -10.54 -7.68 8.85
N LYS A 197 -10.03 -8.91 8.93
CA LYS A 197 -9.67 -9.57 10.19
C LYS A 197 -8.59 -8.80 10.96
N ALA A 198 -7.59 -8.25 10.27
CA ALA A 198 -6.55 -7.43 10.91
C ALA A 198 -7.12 -6.13 11.49
N LEU A 199 -8.03 -5.46 10.78
CA LEU A 199 -8.74 -4.28 11.28
C LEU A 199 -9.62 -4.61 12.49
N ALA A 200 -10.38 -5.70 12.44
CA ALA A 200 -11.19 -6.18 13.59
C ALA A 200 -10.29 -6.51 14.80
N LYS A 201 -9.16 -7.17 14.57
CA LYS A 201 -8.18 -7.48 15.62
C LYS A 201 -7.58 -6.22 16.25
N ALA A 202 -7.37 -5.17 15.47
CA ALA A 202 -6.94 -3.88 16.01
C ALA A 202 -8.02 -3.25 16.93
N VAL A 203 -9.31 -3.38 16.59
CA VAL A 203 -10.40 -2.95 17.47
C VAL A 203 -10.41 -3.75 18.78
N GLU A 204 -10.22 -5.06 18.74
CA GLU A 204 -10.09 -5.89 19.95
C GLU A 204 -8.88 -5.46 20.80
N SER A 205 -7.74 -5.21 20.16
CA SER A 205 -6.53 -4.74 20.83
C SER A 205 -6.71 -3.36 21.45
N TYR A 206 -7.46 -2.48 20.80
CA TYR A 206 -7.85 -1.19 21.36
C TYR A 206 -8.70 -1.36 22.62
N LYS A 207 -9.74 -2.21 22.56
CA LYS A 207 -10.61 -2.52 23.71
C LYS A 207 -9.82 -3.08 24.90
N SER A 208 -8.81 -3.93 24.65
CA SER A 208 -8.00 -4.54 25.71
C SER A 208 -7.17 -3.55 26.54
N GLN A 209 -6.95 -2.33 26.04
CA GLN A 209 -6.24 -1.27 26.76
C GLN A 209 -7.15 -0.46 27.71
N GLN A 210 -8.45 -0.73 27.68
CA GLN A 210 -9.41 0.07 28.43
C GLN A 210 -9.79 -0.64 29.75
N SER A 211 -9.81 0.11 30.83
CA SER A 211 -10.09 -0.39 32.19
C SER A 211 -11.59 -0.57 32.47
N SER A 212 -12.48 -0.06 31.62
CA SER A 212 -13.94 -0.14 31.81
C SER A 212 -14.67 -0.44 30.52
N SER A 213 -15.76 -1.20 30.64
CA SER A 213 -16.69 -1.47 29.54
C SER A 213 -17.26 -0.15 28.99
N THR A 214 -16.99 0.14 27.73
CA THR A 214 -17.65 1.24 27.02
C THR A 214 -19.09 0.85 26.71
N THR A 215 -20.00 1.81 26.74
CA THR A 215 -21.44 1.59 26.50
C THR A 215 -21.78 1.22 25.07
N SER A 216 -20.85 1.46 24.12
CA SER A 216 -21.00 1.08 22.70
C SER A 216 -19.71 0.47 22.16
N ASP A 217 -19.85 -0.47 21.24
CA ASP A 217 -18.70 -1.07 20.55
C ASP A 217 -18.00 -0.03 19.64
N PRO A 218 -16.70 0.20 19.83
CA PRO A 218 -15.97 1.15 19.00
C PRO A 218 -15.78 0.66 17.56
N ILE A 219 -15.67 1.59 16.62
CA ILE A 219 -15.73 1.34 15.17
C ILE A 219 -14.41 1.62 14.48
N VAL A 220 -14.33 1.29 13.18
CA VAL A 220 -13.24 1.64 12.27
C VAL A 220 -13.64 2.85 11.42
N ALA A 221 -12.84 3.90 11.41
CA ALA A 221 -12.98 5.01 10.46
C ALA A 221 -12.06 4.80 9.25
N PHE A 222 -12.63 4.72 8.07
CA PHE A 222 -11.92 4.74 6.79
C PHE A 222 -11.78 6.20 6.36
N ILE A 223 -10.55 6.71 6.35
CA ILE A 223 -10.28 8.05 5.83
C ILE A 223 -9.99 7.92 4.34
N VAL A 224 -10.89 8.47 3.53
CA VAL A 224 -10.96 8.23 2.09
C VAL A 224 -10.71 9.48 1.28
N GLN A 225 -10.31 9.30 0.02
CA GLN A 225 -10.22 10.41 -0.92
C GLN A 225 -11.60 11.00 -1.23
N ARG A 226 -11.63 12.30 -1.47
CA ARG A 226 -12.77 12.93 -2.17
C ARG A 226 -12.91 12.26 -3.53
N ASN A 227 -14.13 11.93 -3.93
CA ASN A 227 -14.41 11.33 -5.24
C ASN A 227 -13.64 10.01 -5.50
N GLU A 228 -13.60 9.14 -4.48
CA GLU A 228 -12.93 7.84 -4.55
C GLU A 228 -13.57 6.93 -5.60
N ARG A 229 -12.84 6.64 -6.67
CA ARG A 229 -13.32 5.76 -7.75
C ARG A 229 -13.19 4.28 -7.42
N ASN A 230 -12.21 3.90 -6.59
CA ASN A 230 -11.94 2.53 -6.18
C ASN A 230 -12.70 2.11 -4.91
N VAL A 231 -13.89 2.68 -4.72
CA VAL A 231 -14.72 2.44 -3.54
C VAL A 231 -15.10 0.97 -3.37
N PHE A 232 -15.29 0.22 -4.47
CA PHE A 232 -15.73 -1.17 -4.43
C PHE A 232 -14.68 -2.10 -3.80
N ASP A 233 -13.39 -1.85 -4.03
CA ASP A 233 -12.30 -2.54 -3.33
C ASP A 233 -12.36 -2.33 -1.81
N GLN A 234 -12.57 -1.08 -1.41
CA GLN A 234 -12.68 -0.70 0.01
C GLN A 234 -13.95 -1.26 0.65
N LYS A 235 -15.07 -1.29 -0.09
CA LYS A 235 -16.34 -1.83 0.41
C LYS A 235 -16.29 -3.32 0.73
N VAL A 236 -15.45 -4.11 0.06
CA VAL A 236 -15.23 -5.51 0.45
C VAL A 236 -14.73 -5.60 1.89
N LEU A 237 -13.80 -4.71 2.28
CA LEU A 237 -13.29 -4.68 3.66
C LEU A 237 -14.37 -4.26 4.67
N GLU A 238 -15.14 -3.24 4.35
CA GLU A 238 -16.23 -2.76 5.22
C GLU A 238 -17.33 -3.82 5.40
N LEU A 239 -17.74 -4.49 4.31
CA LEU A 239 -18.73 -5.56 4.36
C LEU A 239 -18.23 -6.74 5.20
N ASN A 240 -16.99 -7.18 4.97
CA ASN A 240 -16.40 -8.25 5.77
C ASN A 240 -16.27 -7.85 7.26
N LEU A 241 -15.91 -6.60 7.57
CA LEU A 241 -15.85 -6.12 8.95
C LEU A 241 -17.21 -6.31 9.65
N LEU A 242 -18.29 -5.91 9.00
CA LEU A 242 -19.63 -6.05 9.57
C LEU A 242 -20.11 -7.50 9.59
N GLU A 243 -20.06 -8.19 8.45
CA GLU A 243 -20.68 -9.50 8.27
C GLU A 243 -19.92 -10.63 8.97
N LYS A 244 -18.57 -10.55 9.00
CA LYS A 244 -17.73 -11.63 9.55
C LYS A 244 -17.25 -11.36 10.97
N PHE A 245 -17.16 -10.09 11.38
CA PHE A 245 -16.55 -9.69 12.65
C PHE A 245 -17.49 -8.82 13.52
N GLY A 246 -18.69 -8.47 13.03
CA GLY A 246 -19.62 -7.62 13.75
C GLY A 246 -19.12 -6.18 13.99
N THR A 247 -18.00 -5.80 13.35
CA THR A 247 -17.37 -4.50 13.54
C THR A 247 -17.93 -3.50 12.55
N LYS A 248 -18.51 -2.41 13.04
CA LYS A 248 -19.03 -1.33 12.22
C LYS A 248 -17.89 -0.43 11.70
N SER A 249 -18.15 0.28 10.62
CA SER A 249 -17.23 1.26 10.06
C SER A 249 -17.96 2.53 9.60
N VAL A 250 -17.19 3.61 9.48
CA VAL A 250 -17.63 4.88 8.89
C VAL A 250 -16.61 5.33 7.84
N ARG A 251 -17.07 6.01 6.79
CA ARG A 251 -16.21 6.64 5.78
C ARG A 251 -16.21 8.14 5.99
N LEU A 252 -15.02 8.73 6.04
CA LEU A 252 -14.79 10.15 6.29
C LEU A 252 -13.72 10.68 5.33
N THR A 253 -13.93 11.85 4.79
CA THR A 253 -12.88 12.64 4.12
C THR A 253 -12.13 13.49 5.15
N PHE A 254 -11.05 14.15 4.76
CA PHE A 254 -10.38 15.11 5.66
C PHE A 254 -11.31 16.30 6.04
N ASP A 255 -12.23 16.70 5.17
CA ASP A 255 -13.24 17.72 5.52
C ASP A 255 -14.14 17.22 6.65
N ASP A 256 -14.66 15.98 6.51
CA ASP A 256 -15.51 15.36 7.54
C ASP A 256 -14.80 15.24 8.90
N VAL A 257 -13.48 14.98 8.91
CA VAL A 257 -12.68 14.88 10.13
C VAL A 257 -12.77 16.16 10.93
N ASN A 258 -12.55 17.31 10.30
CA ASN A 258 -12.60 18.61 10.96
C ASN A 258 -13.99 18.96 11.50
N ASP A 259 -15.02 18.60 10.73
CA ASP A 259 -16.40 19.01 11.04
C ASP A 259 -17.10 18.03 12.01
N LYS A 260 -16.88 16.72 11.84
CA LYS A 260 -17.67 15.65 12.46
C LYS A 260 -17.01 14.96 13.66
N LEU A 261 -15.70 15.17 13.89
CA LEU A 261 -14.99 14.44 14.94
C LEU A 261 -14.59 15.36 16.10
N PHE A 262 -14.42 14.75 17.28
CA PHE A 262 -13.76 15.38 18.41
C PHE A 262 -12.91 14.40 19.19
N ILE A 263 -11.91 14.92 19.89
CA ILE A 263 -11.08 14.15 20.81
C ILE A 263 -11.50 14.55 22.23
N ASP A 264 -11.78 13.56 23.07
CA ASP A 264 -12.00 13.80 24.49
C ASP A 264 -10.68 14.19 25.17
N ASP A 265 -10.61 15.36 25.76
CA ASP A 265 -9.38 15.94 26.33
C ASP A 265 -8.80 15.11 27.49
N LYS A 266 -9.60 14.36 28.22
CA LYS A 266 -9.15 13.57 29.37
C LYS A 266 -8.54 12.24 28.94
N THR A 267 -9.20 11.56 28.01
CA THR A 267 -8.83 10.20 27.58
C THR A 267 -8.03 10.16 26.29
N GLY A 268 -8.11 11.20 25.45
CA GLY A 268 -7.57 11.22 24.11
C GLY A 268 -8.38 10.40 23.10
N LYS A 269 -9.53 9.83 23.51
CA LYS A 269 -10.37 9.03 22.65
C LYS A 269 -11.01 9.86 21.56
N LEU A 270 -11.23 9.23 20.40
CA LEU A 270 -11.80 9.85 19.22
C LEU A 270 -13.27 9.47 19.07
N PHE A 271 -14.13 10.45 18.82
CA PHE A 271 -15.57 10.26 18.72
C PHE A 271 -16.17 10.99 17.52
N ILE A 272 -17.30 10.48 17.02
CA ILE A 272 -18.19 11.17 16.09
C ILE A 272 -19.12 12.08 16.89
N ARG A 273 -19.21 13.39 16.57
CA ARG A 273 -19.96 14.39 17.36
C ARG A 273 -21.43 14.05 17.52
N ASP A 274 -22.10 13.72 16.43
CA ASP A 274 -23.56 13.59 16.42
C ASP A 274 -24.07 12.31 17.13
N THR A 275 -23.23 11.28 17.17
CA THR A 275 -23.63 9.96 17.68
C THR A 275 -22.86 9.54 18.92
N GLU A 276 -21.83 10.28 19.31
CA GLU A 276 -20.88 9.91 20.36
C GLU A 276 -20.25 8.51 20.17
N GLN A 277 -20.25 8.03 18.90
CA GLN A 277 -19.67 6.75 18.56
C GLN A 277 -18.14 6.81 18.64
N GLU A 278 -17.54 5.96 19.48
CA GLU A 278 -16.09 5.88 19.66
C GLU A 278 -15.40 5.24 18.43
N ILE A 279 -14.28 5.82 17.96
CA ILE A 279 -13.44 5.30 16.88
C ILE A 279 -12.20 4.65 17.49
N ALA A 280 -12.08 3.33 17.33
CA ALA A 280 -10.91 2.57 17.80
C ALA A 280 -9.74 2.58 16.81
N VAL A 281 -10.05 2.56 15.52
CA VAL A 281 -9.05 2.44 14.44
C VAL A 281 -9.32 3.47 13.36
N VAL A 282 -8.26 4.18 12.97
CA VAL A 282 -8.24 5.09 11.82
C VAL A 282 -7.46 4.42 10.70
N TYR A 283 -8.13 4.01 9.64
CA TYR A 283 -7.55 3.36 8.47
C TYR A 283 -7.49 4.33 7.30
N TYR A 284 -6.28 4.67 6.86
CA TYR A 284 -6.07 5.63 5.79
C TYR A 284 -6.12 4.99 4.41
N ARG A 285 -7.02 5.51 3.57
CA ARG A 285 -7.14 5.22 2.14
C ARG A 285 -6.86 6.46 1.29
N THR A 286 -6.29 7.50 1.92
CA THR A 286 -5.85 8.79 1.37
C THR A 286 -4.63 9.27 2.12
N GLY A 287 -4.07 10.40 1.73
CA GLY A 287 -2.93 11.03 2.41
C GLY A 287 -1.58 10.45 2.03
N TYR A 288 -1.46 9.84 0.84
CA TYR A 288 -0.24 9.23 0.32
C TYR A 288 0.41 10.03 -0.83
N THR A 289 -0.27 11.07 -1.32
CA THR A 289 0.27 12.02 -2.32
C THR A 289 0.01 13.46 -1.90
N THR A 290 0.75 14.41 -2.48
CA THR A 290 0.51 15.85 -2.27
C THR A 290 -0.88 16.29 -2.71
N THR A 291 -1.46 15.63 -3.71
CA THR A 291 -2.79 15.95 -4.23
C THR A 291 -3.92 15.55 -3.30
N ASP A 292 -3.67 14.70 -2.32
CA ASP A 292 -4.65 14.34 -1.29
C ASP A 292 -4.86 15.47 -0.27
N TYR A 293 -3.88 16.39 -0.17
CA TYR A 293 -3.91 17.54 0.73
C TYR A 293 -4.13 18.81 -0.08
N THR A 294 -5.39 19.16 -0.30
CA THR A 294 -5.77 20.29 -1.14
C THR A 294 -5.67 21.65 -0.43
N SER A 295 -5.58 21.63 0.91
CA SER A 295 -5.48 22.81 1.75
C SER A 295 -4.72 22.50 3.06
N GLU A 296 -4.34 23.54 3.82
CA GLU A 296 -3.77 23.37 5.16
C GLU A 296 -4.75 22.67 6.12
N LYS A 297 -6.06 22.79 5.93
CA LYS A 297 -7.07 22.09 6.75
C LYS A 297 -6.96 20.57 6.63
N ASP A 298 -6.52 20.03 5.49
CA ASP A 298 -6.30 18.60 5.33
C ASP A 298 -5.11 18.12 6.15
N TRP A 299 -4.04 18.92 6.24
CA TRP A 299 -2.90 18.66 7.10
C TRP A 299 -3.28 18.76 8.59
N GLU A 300 -4.11 19.73 8.96
CA GLU A 300 -4.67 19.86 10.30
C GLU A 300 -5.53 18.67 10.68
N ALA A 301 -6.38 18.18 9.75
CA ALA A 301 -7.17 16.96 9.94
C ALA A 301 -6.28 15.73 10.16
N ARG A 302 -5.19 15.59 9.40
CA ARG A 302 -4.22 14.51 9.62
C ARG A 302 -3.59 14.62 11.01
N LEU A 303 -3.13 15.80 11.40
CA LEU A 303 -2.56 16.05 12.73
C LEU A 303 -3.56 15.75 13.85
N PHE A 304 -4.80 16.17 13.67
CA PHE A 304 -5.88 15.91 14.62
C PHE A 304 -6.06 14.40 14.85
N LEU A 305 -6.16 13.62 13.79
CA LEU A 305 -6.27 12.17 13.89
C LEU A 305 -5.05 11.52 14.58
N GLU A 306 -3.83 11.99 14.25
CA GLU A 306 -2.59 11.45 14.86
C GLU A 306 -2.52 11.70 16.37
N LYS A 307 -3.07 12.81 16.86
CA LYS A 307 -3.14 13.12 18.30
C LYS A 307 -4.07 12.21 19.08
N SER A 308 -5.06 11.60 18.43
CA SER A 308 -6.06 10.76 19.10
C SER A 308 -5.46 9.45 19.63
N PHE A 309 -6.14 8.84 20.60
CA PHE A 309 -5.78 7.51 21.12
C PHE A 309 -6.18 6.35 20.21
N ALA A 310 -6.92 6.58 19.13
CA ALA A 310 -7.24 5.56 18.15
C ALA A 310 -5.96 4.93 17.57
N ILE A 311 -6.01 3.64 17.22
CA ILE A 311 -4.92 2.95 16.50
C ILE A 311 -4.92 3.43 15.05
N LYS A 312 -3.77 3.87 14.53
CA LYS A 312 -3.63 4.28 13.13
C LYS A 312 -3.15 3.13 12.26
N ALA A 313 -3.68 3.09 11.05
CA ALA A 313 -3.31 2.14 10.01
C ALA A 313 -3.11 2.87 8.67
N PRO A 314 -1.87 3.36 8.41
CA PRO A 314 -0.69 3.45 9.26
C PRO A 314 -0.63 4.72 10.14
N ASP A 315 0.23 4.75 11.17
CA ASP A 315 0.68 6.00 11.78
C ASP A 315 1.74 6.70 10.89
N LEU A 316 2.09 7.95 11.23
CA LEU A 316 3.03 8.75 10.42
C LEU A 316 4.39 8.08 10.24
N LEU A 317 4.95 7.45 11.28
CA LEU A 317 6.24 6.78 11.16
C LEU A 317 6.18 5.54 10.28
N THR A 318 5.12 4.74 10.40
CA THR A 318 4.90 3.58 9.53
C THR A 318 4.74 4.03 8.08
N GLN A 319 4.02 5.12 7.82
CA GLN A 319 3.92 5.69 6.48
C GLN A 319 5.28 6.13 5.94
N LEU A 320 6.05 6.89 6.72
CA LEU A 320 7.38 7.39 6.34
C LEU A 320 8.40 6.26 6.14
N SER A 321 8.25 5.13 6.84
CA SER A 321 9.12 3.96 6.67
C SER A 321 9.07 3.37 5.25
N GLY A 322 7.99 3.58 4.50
CA GLY A 322 7.84 3.16 3.11
C GLY A 322 8.58 4.01 2.09
N SER A 323 9.28 5.07 2.51
CA SER A 323 9.98 5.97 1.57
C SER A 323 11.03 5.24 0.73
N LYS A 324 11.25 5.69 -0.51
CA LYS A 324 12.25 5.11 -1.43
C LYS A 324 13.68 5.17 -0.85
N LYS A 325 13.95 6.19 -0.02
CA LYS A 325 15.24 6.31 0.70
C LYS A 325 15.43 5.18 1.71
N ILE A 326 14.42 4.85 2.50
CA ILE A 326 14.49 3.72 3.43
C ILE A 326 14.69 2.40 2.66
N GLN A 327 13.92 2.17 1.59
CA GLN A 327 14.10 0.99 0.74
C GLN A 327 15.52 0.90 0.17
N GLN A 328 16.12 2.02 -0.27
CA GLN A 328 17.50 2.07 -0.73
C GLN A 328 18.50 1.68 0.36
N LEU A 329 18.34 2.18 1.57
CA LEU A 329 19.24 1.87 2.69
C LEU A 329 19.19 0.39 3.08
N LEU A 330 18.03 -0.24 3.00
CA LEU A 330 17.86 -1.66 3.31
C LEU A 330 18.54 -2.61 2.31
N THR A 331 18.94 -2.13 1.14
CA THR A 331 19.74 -2.92 0.20
C THR A 331 21.21 -3.08 0.65
N ASP A 332 21.64 -2.32 1.67
CA ASP A 332 22.94 -2.51 2.33
C ASP A 332 22.82 -3.58 3.42
N GLU A 333 23.62 -4.63 3.32
CA GLU A 333 23.59 -5.77 4.24
C GLU A 333 23.89 -5.36 5.69
N GLY A 334 24.77 -4.38 5.91
CA GLY A 334 25.13 -3.89 7.23
C GLY A 334 23.98 -3.12 7.88
N VAL A 335 23.22 -2.34 7.08
CA VAL A 335 22.03 -1.64 7.55
C VAL A 335 20.91 -2.65 7.85
N LEU A 336 20.62 -3.57 6.93
CA LEU A 336 19.60 -4.59 7.09
C LEU A 336 19.87 -5.46 8.33
N GLY A 337 21.14 -5.83 8.56
CA GLY A 337 21.56 -6.65 9.70
C GLY A 337 21.30 -6.03 11.07
N LYS A 338 21.09 -4.70 11.17
CA LYS A 338 20.68 -4.04 12.42
C LYS A 338 19.24 -4.41 12.82
N TYR A 339 18.40 -4.71 11.86
CA TYR A 339 16.97 -4.99 12.06
C TYR A 339 16.64 -6.47 12.00
N ILE A 340 17.36 -7.25 11.18
CA ILE A 340 17.17 -8.70 11.02
C ILE A 340 18.48 -9.39 11.30
N SER A 341 18.63 -9.92 12.52
CA SER A 341 19.81 -10.63 12.99
C SER A 341 19.87 -12.10 12.52
N ASP A 342 18.71 -12.70 12.23
CA ASP A 342 18.61 -14.06 11.69
C ASP A 342 19.22 -14.11 10.29
N ALA A 343 20.24 -14.94 10.11
CA ALA A 343 21.03 -15.03 8.88
C ALA A 343 20.19 -15.54 7.68
N GLU A 344 19.27 -16.47 7.94
CA GLU A 344 18.42 -17.07 6.89
C GLU A 344 17.37 -16.07 6.42
N LYS A 345 16.67 -15.40 7.33
CA LYS A 345 15.74 -14.31 7.02
C LYS A 345 16.44 -13.17 6.27
N LYS A 346 17.62 -12.74 6.74
CA LYS A 346 18.41 -11.70 6.08
C LYS A 346 18.79 -12.09 4.65
N SER A 347 19.31 -13.31 4.47
CA SER A 347 19.67 -13.84 3.15
C SER A 347 18.46 -13.89 2.22
N SER A 348 17.30 -14.31 2.72
CA SER A 348 16.06 -14.37 1.94
C SER A 348 15.61 -12.98 1.48
N LEU A 349 15.68 -11.95 2.33
CA LEU A 349 15.38 -10.56 1.96
C LEU A 349 16.35 -10.05 0.89
N LEU A 350 17.66 -10.23 1.08
CA LEU A 350 18.70 -9.76 0.14
C LEU A 350 18.53 -10.36 -1.26
N LYS A 351 18.07 -11.62 -1.35
CA LYS A 351 17.77 -12.26 -2.65
C LYS A 351 16.66 -11.58 -3.42
N THR A 352 15.69 -10.97 -2.73
CA THR A 352 14.59 -10.25 -3.39
C THR A 352 14.96 -8.83 -3.79
N PHE A 353 15.95 -8.21 -3.17
CA PHE A 353 16.30 -6.84 -3.46
C PHE A 353 16.95 -6.68 -4.83
N VAL A 354 16.67 -5.56 -5.47
CA VAL A 354 17.44 -5.01 -6.59
C VAL A 354 18.38 -3.94 -6.07
N LYS A 355 19.44 -3.67 -6.81
CA LYS A 355 20.37 -2.60 -6.43
C LYS A 355 19.71 -1.25 -6.64
N ILE A 356 19.69 -0.43 -5.58
CA ILE A 356 19.12 0.91 -5.58
C ILE A 356 20.25 1.91 -5.30
N TYR A 357 20.38 2.89 -6.14
CA TYR A 357 21.37 3.96 -6.00
C TYR A 357 20.69 5.23 -5.51
N PRO A 358 21.19 5.90 -4.47
CA PRO A 358 20.76 7.25 -4.15
C PRO A 358 21.24 8.22 -5.24
N LEU A 359 20.64 9.42 -5.29
CA LEU A 359 21.09 10.50 -6.16
C LEU A 359 21.68 11.68 -5.37
N ASP A 360 22.33 11.35 -4.25
CA ASP A 360 23.04 12.28 -3.40
C ASP A 360 24.52 12.43 -3.82
N ASP A 361 25.28 13.27 -3.10
CA ASP A 361 26.70 13.52 -3.39
C ASP A 361 27.65 12.47 -2.83
N THR A 362 27.14 11.35 -2.33
CA THR A 362 27.96 10.21 -1.89
C THR A 362 28.64 9.53 -3.09
N LYS A 363 29.65 8.69 -2.83
CA LYS A 363 30.28 7.86 -3.86
C LYS A 363 29.25 7.02 -4.61
N LEU A 364 28.30 6.40 -3.87
CA LEU A 364 27.25 5.57 -4.44
C LEU A 364 26.26 6.40 -5.27
N GLY A 365 25.92 7.62 -4.82
CA GLY A 365 25.04 8.53 -5.54
C GLY A 365 25.64 9.05 -6.84
N ARG A 366 26.92 9.42 -6.83
CA ARG A 366 27.63 9.79 -8.06
C ARG A 366 27.71 8.64 -9.06
N GLU A 367 27.94 7.42 -8.58
CA GLU A 367 27.92 6.24 -9.44
C GLU A 367 26.52 5.99 -10.03
N GLY A 368 25.46 6.09 -9.20
CA GLY A 368 24.08 5.99 -9.66
C GLY A 368 23.76 6.99 -10.77
N LYS A 369 24.14 8.26 -10.59
CA LYS A 369 23.95 9.29 -11.60
C LYS A 369 24.72 8.98 -12.88
N ARG A 370 25.97 8.53 -12.78
CA ARG A 370 26.80 8.14 -13.94
C ARG A 370 26.11 7.02 -14.73
N LEU A 371 25.67 5.98 -14.06
CA LEU A 371 24.99 4.83 -14.68
C LEU A 371 23.67 5.23 -15.35
N ALA A 372 22.87 6.05 -14.68
CA ALA A 372 21.59 6.53 -15.22
C ALA A 372 21.78 7.37 -16.51
N LEU A 373 22.88 8.09 -16.62
CA LEU A 373 23.21 8.88 -17.81
C LEU A 373 23.86 8.06 -18.93
N SER A 374 24.73 7.09 -18.57
CA SER A 374 25.44 6.28 -19.57
C SER A 374 24.63 5.10 -20.11
N GLU A 375 23.72 4.54 -19.32
CA GLU A 375 22.94 3.35 -19.65
C GLU A 375 21.46 3.50 -19.26
N PRO A 376 20.77 4.58 -19.68
CA PRO A 376 19.45 4.93 -19.18
C PRO A 376 18.38 3.84 -19.42
N SER A 377 18.56 3.01 -20.45
CA SER A 377 17.64 1.88 -20.75
C SER A 377 17.61 0.79 -19.67
N LYS A 378 18.66 0.70 -18.84
CA LYS A 378 18.78 -0.30 -17.76
C LYS A 378 18.26 0.19 -16.41
N TYR A 379 17.82 1.44 -16.31
CA TYR A 379 17.44 2.06 -15.05
C TYR A 379 16.08 2.71 -15.11
N VAL A 380 15.48 2.87 -13.93
CA VAL A 380 14.30 3.70 -13.70
C VAL A 380 14.62 4.68 -12.57
N LEU A 381 14.29 5.94 -12.77
CA LEU A 381 14.38 6.96 -11.73
C LEU A 381 13.04 7.04 -11.01
N LYS A 382 13.06 6.85 -9.68
CA LYS A 382 11.88 6.92 -8.83
C LYS A 382 12.01 8.10 -7.88
N PRO A 383 11.11 9.09 -7.92
CA PRO A 383 11.07 10.17 -6.94
C PRO A 383 10.60 9.68 -5.58
N GLN A 384 10.79 10.49 -4.53
CA GLN A 384 10.25 10.24 -3.18
C GLN A 384 8.74 10.52 -3.17
N ARG A 385 7.98 9.76 -3.93
CA ARG A 385 6.52 9.86 -4.05
C ARG A 385 5.91 8.47 -4.06
N GLU A 386 4.74 8.36 -3.48
CA GLU A 386 3.90 7.18 -3.56
C GLU A 386 2.89 7.32 -4.71
N GLY A 387 2.25 6.22 -5.07
CA GLY A 387 1.32 6.17 -6.20
C GLY A 387 2.01 6.00 -7.55
N GLY A 388 1.27 5.51 -8.54
CA GLY A 388 1.77 5.25 -9.89
C GLY A 388 1.99 6.53 -10.71
N GLY A 389 2.76 6.40 -11.82
CA GLY A 389 2.91 7.47 -12.82
C GLY A 389 4.05 8.46 -12.57
N ASN A 390 4.76 8.37 -11.44
CA ASN A 390 5.82 9.32 -11.08
C ASN A 390 7.21 8.90 -11.60
N ASN A 391 7.36 7.70 -12.13
CA ASN A 391 8.65 7.17 -12.55
C ASN A 391 9.12 7.78 -13.87
N VAL A 392 10.45 7.97 -13.99
CA VAL A 392 11.09 8.41 -15.25
C VAL A 392 11.88 7.23 -15.83
N TYR A 393 11.65 6.95 -17.11
CA TYR A 393 12.17 5.77 -17.77
C TYR A 393 13.10 6.13 -18.93
N LYS A 394 14.09 5.29 -19.17
CA LYS A 394 14.92 5.24 -20.37
C LYS A 394 15.48 6.62 -20.75
N GLU A 395 15.30 6.99 -22.02
CA GLU A 395 15.77 8.24 -22.63
C GLU A 395 15.24 9.53 -21.97
N ASN A 396 14.17 9.42 -21.19
CA ASN A 396 13.67 10.57 -20.42
C ASN A 396 14.50 10.85 -19.17
N ILE A 397 15.35 9.92 -18.73
CA ILE A 397 16.22 10.11 -17.55
C ILE A 397 17.25 11.23 -17.78
N PRO A 398 18.04 11.28 -18.87
CA PRO A 398 18.94 12.38 -19.15
C PRO A 398 18.23 13.74 -19.21
N ASN A 399 17.08 13.81 -19.91
CA ASN A 399 16.28 15.03 -20.01
C ASN A 399 15.80 15.53 -18.64
N PHE A 400 15.44 14.59 -17.75
CA PHE A 400 15.07 14.93 -16.39
C PHE A 400 16.22 15.57 -15.63
N PHE A 401 17.44 15.01 -15.69
CA PHE A 401 18.63 15.60 -15.06
C PHE A 401 18.99 16.99 -15.59
N GLU A 402 18.80 17.25 -16.87
CA GLU A 402 19.02 18.58 -17.46
C GLU A 402 18.02 19.61 -16.91
N ARG A 403 16.74 19.22 -16.80
CA ARG A 403 15.66 20.11 -16.33
C ARG A 403 15.74 20.40 -14.82
N TYR A 404 16.11 19.40 -14.02
CA TYR A 404 16.02 19.45 -12.56
C TYR A 404 17.40 19.43 -11.87
N ARG A 405 18.37 20.15 -12.41
CA ARG A 405 19.74 20.22 -11.85
C ARG A 405 19.83 20.64 -10.37
N ARG A 406 18.74 21.12 -9.73
CA ARG A 406 18.72 21.71 -8.38
C ARG A 406 17.59 21.19 -7.48
N THR A 407 16.83 20.19 -7.87
CA THR A 407 15.74 19.65 -7.05
C THR A 407 16.16 18.38 -6.30
N SER A 408 15.50 18.08 -5.17
CA SER A 408 15.71 16.86 -4.40
C SER A 408 15.48 15.63 -5.28
N LEU A 409 16.57 14.99 -5.65
CA LEU A 409 16.56 13.82 -6.54
C LEU A 409 16.22 12.57 -5.73
N GLY A 410 15.36 11.74 -6.30
CA GLY A 410 14.94 10.46 -5.74
C GLY A 410 16.04 9.39 -5.76
N CYS A 411 15.64 8.13 -5.79
CA CYS A 411 16.55 6.99 -5.97
C CYS A 411 16.45 6.42 -7.37
N ILE A 412 17.55 5.85 -7.87
CA ILE A 412 17.58 5.09 -9.13
C ILE A 412 17.55 3.61 -8.81
N TYR A 413 16.62 2.90 -9.43
CA TYR A 413 16.54 1.45 -9.39
C TYR A 413 17.20 0.87 -10.65
N SER A 414 18.07 -0.13 -10.46
CA SER A 414 18.49 -0.96 -11.59
C SER A 414 17.34 -1.92 -11.93
N HIS A 415 16.84 -1.86 -13.14
CA HIS A 415 16.11 -2.99 -13.68
C HIS A 415 17.13 -4.09 -13.98
N GLY A 416 17.07 -5.18 -13.25
CA GLY A 416 17.80 -6.40 -13.60
C GLY A 416 17.14 -7.11 -14.77
N VAL A 417 16.92 -6.39 -15.87
CA VAL A 417 16.38 -6.96 -17.10
C VAL A 417 17.51 -6.89 -18.12
N ASP A 418 18.25 -8.00 -18.25
CA ASP A 418 19.02 -8.31 -19.46
C ASP A 418 18.08 -8.97 -20.44
#